data_9bd19d85a6fdc4b0484252f140dd1757
#
_entry.id   9bd19d85a6fdc4b0484252f140dd1757
#
_cell.length_a   1.000
_cell.length_b   1.000
_cell.length_c   1.000
_cell.angle_alpha   90.00
_cell.angle_beta   90.00
_cell.angle_gamma   90.00
#
_symmetry.space_group_name_H-M   'P 1'
#
loop_
_entity.id
_entity.type
_entity.pdbx_description
1 polymer ?
#
loop_
_entity_poly.entity_id
_entity_poly.type
_entity_poly.pdbx_seq_one_letter_code
_entity_poly.pdbx_strand_id
1 'polypeptide(L)'
;MIFQIIYNGKKLNKKIVNFQNVAIGYGKKIIAEKISIKIFENDFIGLVGPNGAGKTTLLHTLLGILKPINGEIIKDDLRFGYVPQRDTVQPLLPYSVFDVVMMGRYSLMKTFEHPSKIDKQIVDECLEKVGISYLTKDQYNNLSGGQRQRTLIARALAVQPDILILDEPTNGMDTPSHHSLLDLINQLHNDKHLTIILVSHLLSDVANGVKKMILLEKNYFQFGNIEDVLSEENLKEAYSSEFSVNLIAGEYIITSKHRN
;
A
#
# COMPACT_ATOMS: atom_id res chain seq x y z
N MET A 1 22.80 21.41 1.60
CA MET A 1 23.68 20.94 0.52
C MET A 1 23.52 19.42 0.48
N ILE A 2 22.64 18.93 -0.43
CA ILE A 2 22.31 17.49 -0.55
C ILE A 2 23.36 16.87 -1.47
N PHE A 3 24.23 16.03 -0.95
CA PHE A 3 25.18 15.25 -1.76
C PHE A 3 24.37 14.18 -2.53
N GLN A 4 24.16 14.42 -3.82
CA GLN A 4 23.71 13.38 -4.75
C GLN A 4 24.88 12.44 -5.02
N ILE A 5 24.79 11.20 -4.52
CA ILE A 5 25.75 10.16 -4.88
C ILE A 5 25.27 9.55 -6.21
N ILE A 6 25.99 9.83 -7.28
CA ILE A 6 25.78 9.19 -8.59
C ILE A 6 26.83 8.08 -8.72
N TYR A 7 26.39 6.83 -8.81
CA TYR A 7 27.23 5.68 -9.16
C TYR A 7 26.76 5.12 -10.52
N ASN A 8 27.62 5.11 -11.51
CA ASN A 8 27.36 4.64 -12.88
C ASN A 8 26.16 5.25 -13.60
N GLY A 9 25.90 6.57 -13.42
CA GLY A 9 24.84 7.25 -14.19
C GLY A 9 23.39 6.94 -13.75
N LYS A 10 23.18 6.03 -12.79
CA LYS A 10 21.87 5.79 -12.17
C LYS A 10 21.77 6.55 -10.86
N LYS A 11 20.74 7.36 -10.73
CA LYS A 11 20.36 8.01 -9.46
C LYS A 11 20.08 6.90 -8.45
N LEU A 12 20.92 6.75 -7.42
CA LEU A 12 20.64 5.81 -6.33
C LEU A 12 19.44 6.34 -5.55
N ASN A 13 18.35 5.59 -5.52
CA ASN A 13 17.19 5.93 -4.70
C ASN A 13 17.61 5.92 -3.24
N LYS A 14 17.19 6.94 -2.48
CA LYS A 14 17.45 7.05 -1.05
C LYS A 14 16.71 5.95 -0.30
N LYS A 15 17.40 5.26 0.62
CA LYS A 15 16.76 4.34 1.56
C LYS A 15 16.00 5.15 2.61
N ILE A 16 14.71 4.93 2.73
CA ILE A 16 13.80 5.69 3.61
C ILE A 16 13.29 4.88 4.80
N VAL A 17 13.30 3.54 4.70
CA VAL A 17 12.94 2.63 5.80
C VAL A 17 13.88 1.45 5.83
N ASN A 18 14.27 1.01 7.04
CA ASN A 18 15.12 -0.16 7.26
C ASN A 18 14.65 -0.92 8.50
N PHE A 19 14.07 -2.10 8.30
CA PHE A 19 13.78 -3.06 9.35
C PHE A 19 15.00 -3.96 9.53
N GLN A 20 15.45 -4.14 10.76
CA GLN A 20 16.61 -4.95 11.10
C GLN A 20 16.22 -6.02 12.10
N ASN A 21 16.04 -7.25 11.59
CA ASN A 21 15.70 -8.44 12.38
C ASN A 21 14.49 -8.20 13.32
N VAL A 22 13.42 -7.62 12.79
CA VAL A 22 12.27 -7.17 13.57
C VAL A 22 11.33 -8.35 13.86
N ALA A 23 10.82 -8.40 15.09
CA ALA A 23 9.69 -9.23 15.48
C ALA A 23 8.45 -8.36 15.69
N ILE A 24 7.33 -8.75 15.09
CA ILE A 24 6.05 -8.05 15.16
C ILE A 24 5.00 -8.87 15.91
N GLY A 25 4.08 -8.19 16.58
CA GLY A 25 2.99 -8.84 17.31
C GLY A 25 2.30 -7.93 18.31
N TYR A 26 1.60 -8.53 19.27
CA TYR A 26 0.84 -7.81 20.30
C TYR A 26 1.28 -8.25 21.69
N GLY A 27 1.76 -7.32 22.49
CA GLY A 27 2.29 -7.60 23.82
C GLY A 27 3.47 -8.58 23.75
N LYS A 28 3.31 -9.77 24.31
CA LYS A 28 4.31 -10.86 24.25
C LYS A 28 4.07 -11.87 23.12
N LYS A 29 2.95 -11.77 22.42
CA LYS A 29 2.59 -12.70 21.34
C LYS A 29 3.26 -12.27 20.04
N ILE A 30 4.30 -12.98 19.64
CA ILE A 30 4.94 -12.81 18.33
C ILE A 30 4.04 -13.39 17.25
N ILE A 31 3.85 -12.65 16.16
CA ILE A 31 3.11 -13.06 14.96
C ILE A 31 4.08 -13.45 13.85
N ALA A 32 5.12 -12.64 13.64
CA ALA A 32 6.21 -12.95 12.73
C ALA A 32 7.52 -12.35 13.26
N GLU A 33 8.64 -12.95 12.90
CA GLU A 33 9.96 -12.54 13.36
C GLU A 33 11.00 -12.62 12.24
N LYS A 34 12.23 -12.14 12.57
CA LYS A 34 13.36 -12.10 11.63
C LYS A 34 13.09 -11.25 10.38
N ILE A 35 12.18 -10.30 10.50
CA ILE A 35 11.78 -9.43 9.39
C ILE A 35 12.89 -8.41 9.13
N SER A 36 13.43 -8.45 7.91
CA SER A 36 14.43 -7.49 7.44
C SER A 36 14.01 -6.94 6.09
N ILE A 37 13.66 -5.64 6.04
CA ILE A 37 13.13 -4.95 4.86
C ILE A 37 13.90 -3.65 4.65
N LYS A 38 14.25 -3.35 3.40
CA LYS A 38 14.82 -2.06 3.01
C LYS A 38 13.92 -1.43 1.96
N ILE A 39 13.26 -0.32 2.30
CA ILE A 39 12.43 0.44 1.38
C ILE A 39 13.21 1.65 0.91
N PHE A 40 13.20 1.87 -0.39
CA PHE A 40 13.83 3.02 -1.04
C PHE A 40 12.75 3.93 -1.63
N GLU A 41 13.09 5.19 -1.85
CA GLU A 41 12.24 6.10 -2.61
C GLU A 41 11.88 5.47 -3.96
N ASN A 42 10.65 5.66 -4.40
CA ASN A 42 10.12 5.12 -5.66
C ASN A 42 10.06 3.58 -5.73
N ASP A 43 10.09 2.90 -4.60
CA ASP A 43 9.79 1.47 -4.59
C ASP A 43 8.29 1.23 -4.79
N PHE A 44 7.95 0.19 -5.57
CA PHE A 44 6.62 -0.38 -5.59
C PHE A 44 6.70 -1.81 -5.05
N ILE A 45 6.12 -2.01 -3.88
CA ILE A 45 6.24 -3.23 -3.09
C ILE A 45 4.88 -3.88 -2.94
N GLY A 46 4.77 -5.15 -3.29
CA GLY A 46 3.61 -5.97 -2.96
C GLY A 46 3.79 -6.66 -1.62
N LEU A 47 2.79 -6.63 -0.76
CA LEU A 47 2.74 -7.42 0.46
C LEU A 47 1.65 -8.47 0.33
N VAL A 48 2.05 -9.73 0.26
CA VAL A 48 1.15 -10.86 0.08
C VAL A 48 1.31 -11.88 1.20
N GLY A 49 0.29 -12.70 1.37
CA GLY A 49 0.24 -13.78 2.34
C GLY A 49 -1.20 -14.15 2.69
N PRO A 50 -1.44 -15.32 3.27
CA PRO A 50 -2.78 -15.75 3.65
C PRO A 50 -3.41 -14.86 4.71
N ASN A 51 -4.72 -15.03 4.94
CA ASN A 51 -5.42 -14.32 6.00
C ASN A 51 -4.87 -14.74 7.37
N GLY A 52 -4.61 -13.74 8.23
CA GLY A 52 -4.01 -13.98 9.55
C GLY A 52 -2.48 -14.11 9.56
N ALA A 53 -1.81 -13.97 8.43
CA ALA A 53 -0.35 -14.01 8.31
C ALA A 53 0.38 -12.87 9.06
N GLY A 54 -0.33 -11.79 9.40
CA GLY A 54 0.26 -10.65 10.08
C GLY A 54 0.50 -9.43 9.19
N LYS A 55 -0.04 -9.38 7.97
CA LYS A 55 0.10 -8.26 7.03
C LYS A 55 -0.26 -6.92 7.68
N THR A 56 -1.45 -6.82 8.27
CA THR A 56 -1.89 -5.62 8.98
C THR A 56 -1.01 -5.29 10.19
N THR A 57 -0.50 -6.31 10.89
CA THR A 57 0.43 -6.10 12.01
C THR A 57 1.75 -5.51 11.53
N LEU A 58 2.27 -5.99 10.40
CA LEU A 58 3.47 -5.44 9.76
C LEU A 58 3.23 -3.98 9.34
N LEU A 59 2.09 -3.69 8.71
CA LEU A 59 1.73 -2.31 8.33
C LEU A 59 1.61 -1.39 9.55
N HIS A 60 0.91 -1.82 10.60
CA HIS A 60 0.79 -1.03 11.83
C HIS A 60 2.15 -0.78 12.51
N THR A 61 3.07 -1.74 12.40
CA THR A 61 4.43 -1.57 12.91
C THR A 61 5.23 -0.58 12.04
N LEU A 62 5.08 -0.63 10.72
CA LEU A 62 5.69 0.34 9.80
C LEU A 62 5.16 1.77 10.05
N LEU A 63 3.85 1.91 10.22
CA LEU A 63 3.18 3.18 10.54
C LEU A 63 3.57 3.73 11.92
N GLY A 64 4.14 2.90 12.81
CA GLY A 64 4.46 3.28 14.18
C GLY A 64 3.29 3.21 15.16
N ILE A 65 2.15 2.64 14.73
CA ILE A 65 0.98 2.37 15.57
C ILE A 65 1.32 1.26 16.58
N LEU A 66 2.06 0.25 16.15
CA LEU A 66 2.59 -0.81 16.99
C LEU A 66 4.10 -0.68 17.11
N LYS A 67 4.62 -0.89 18.31
CA LYS A 67 6.07 -1.01 18.52
C LYS A 67 6.51 -2.42 18.14
N PRO A 68 7.72 -2.59 17.55
CA PRO A 68 8.30 -3.90 17.37
C PRO A 68 8.52 -4.57 18.73
N ILE A 69 8.34 -5.90 18.80
CA ILE A 69 8.62 -6.69 20.00
C ILE A 69 10.13 -6.84 20.17
N ASN A 70 10.85 -6.99 19.05
CA ASN A 70 12.30 -7.08 19.01
C ASN A 70 12.82 -6.52 17.68
N GLY A 71 14.14 -6.25 17.59
CA GLY A 71 14.77 -5.65 16.44
C GLY A 71 14.60 -4.13 16.40
N GLU A 72 15.03 -3.53 15.31
CA GLU A 72 15.04 -2.07 15.15
C GLU A 72 14.43 -1.66 13.82
N ILE A 73 13.71 -0.53 13.82
CA ILE A 73 13.17 0.10 12.62
C ILE A 73 13.75 1.50 12.53
N ILE A 74 14.62 1.70 11.55
CA ILE A 74 15.19 3.00 11.23
C ILE A 74 14.41 3.58 10.07
N LYS A 75 13.79 4.72 10.27
CA LYS A 75 13.05 5.43 9.21
C LYS A 75 13.24 6.93 9.33
N ASP A 76 13.17 7.60 8.19
CA ASP A 76 13.13 9.06 8.13
C ASP A 76 11.82 9.57 8.75
N ASP A 77 11.69 10.90 8.91
CA ASP A 77 10.41 11.54 9.24
C ASP A 77 9.52 11.52 7.99
N LEU A 78 8.70 10.48 7.88
CA LEU A 78 7.90 10.15 6.69
C LEU A 78 6.42 10.42 6.95
N ARG A 79 5.78 11.01 5.94
CA ARG A 79 4.32 11.08 5.86
C ARG A 79 3.78 9.84 5.17
N PHE A 80 2.83 9.20 5.81
CA PHE A 80 2.14 8.04 5.27
C PHE A 80 0.73 8.41 4.80
N GLY A 81 0.40 8.03 3.57
CA GLY A 81 -0.99 7.92 3.13
C GLY A 81 -1.45 6.48 3.33
N TYR A 82 -2.50 6.26 4.10
CA TYR A 82 -2.99 4.92 4.37
C TYR A 82 -4.46 4.77 3.97
N VAL A 83 -4.72 3.79 3.14
CA VAL A 83 -6.07 3.34 2.76
C VAL A 83 -6.30 1.99 3.42
N PRO A 84 -7.11 1.91 4.47
CA PRO A 84 -7.38 0.67 5.19
C PRO A 84 -8.32 -0.25 4.40
N GLN A 85 -8.25 -1.55 4.66
CA GLN A 85 -9.12 -2.58 4.07
C GLN A 85 -10.62 -2.30 4.26
N ARG A 86 -10.98 -1.74 5.41
CA ARG A 86 -12.38 -1.38 5.71
C ARG A 86 -12.55 0.13 5.64
N ASP A 87 -13.62 0.56 4.99
CA ASP A 87 -14.01 1.97 5.00
C ASP A 87 -14.24 2.44 6.45
N THR A 88 -13.56 3.53 6.80
CA THR A 88 -13.62 4.15 8.14
C THR A 88 -14.47 5.42 8.16
N VAL A 89 -15.06 5.80 7.02
CA VAL A 89 -15.95 6.97 6.95
C VAL A 89 -17.28 6.63 7.63
N GLN A 90 -17.72 7.50 8.54
CA GLN A 90 -18.95 7.30 9.30
C GLN A 90 -20.18 7.34 8.38
N PRO A 91 -20.92 6.23 8.21
CA PRO A 91 -22.02 6.16 7.22
C PRO A 91 -23.21 7.08 7.54
N LEU A 92 -23.38 7.47 8.79
CA LEU A 92 -24.51 8.30 9.25
C LEU A 92 -24.32 9.80 8.95
N LEU A 93 -23.12 10.24 8.58
CA LEU A 93 -22.84 11.65 8.35
C LEU A 93 -22.87 11.95 6.84
N PRO A 94 -23.55 13.01 6.40
CA PRO A 94 -23.73 13.34 4.99
C PRO A 94 -22.51 14.10 4.44
N TYR A 95 -21.33 13.48 4.55
CA TYR A 95 -20.11 14.05 3.98
C TYR A 95 -20.16 14.08 2.46
N SER A 96 -19.73 15.19 1.85
CA SER A 96 -19.41 15.21 0.44
C SER A 96 -18.09 14.50 0.16
N VAL A 97 -17.86 14.13 -1.10
CA VAL A 97 -16.57 13.60 -1.56
C VAL A 97 -15.43 14.55 -1.21
N PHE A 98 -15.64 15.85 -1.39
CA PHE A 98 -14.69 16.89 -1.00
C PHE A 98 -14.36 16.83 0.49
N ASP A 99 -15.36 16.71 1.37
CA ASP A 99 -15.16 16.67 2.82
C ASP A 99 -14.34 15.44 3.22
N VAL A 100 -14.61 14.28 2.62
CA VAL A 100 -13.84 13.06 2.89
C VAL A 100 -12.37 13.21 2.48
N VAL A 101 -12.09 13.79 1.31
CA VAL A 101 -10.71 14.02 0.88
C VAL A 101 -10.02 15.08 1.74
N MET A 102 -10.75 16.13 2.15
CA MET A 102 -10.26 17.16 3.05
C MET A 102 -9.84 16.61 4.43
N MET A 103 -10.40 15.48 4.88
CA MET A 103 -9.95 14.82 6.12
C MET A 103 -8.46 14.46 6.08
N GLY A 104 -7.91 14.18 4.90
CA GLY A 104 -6.47 13.99 4.72
C GLY A 104 -5.66 15.24 5.09
N ARG A 105 -6.17 16.43 4.76
CA ARG A 105 -5.52 17.70 5.10
C ARG A 105 -5.60 18.04 6.58
N TYR A 106 -6.76 17.75 7.22
CA TYR A 106 -6.93 18.02 8.66
C TYR A 106 -5.88 17.33 9.53
N SER A 107 -5.35 16.17 9.11
CA SER A 107 -4.29 15.47 9.83
C SER A 107 -2.98 16.25 9.93
N LEU A 108 -2.79 17.26 9.09
CA LEU A 108 -1.59 18.12 9.01
C LEU A 108 -1.78 19.49 9.65
N MET A 109 -3.01 19.81 10.08
CA MET A 109 -3.37 21.11 10.63
C MET A 109 -3.21 21.14 12.15
N LYS A 110 -2.97 22.33 12.68
CA LYS A 110 -3.01 22.57 14.12
C LYS A 110 -4.46 22.59 14.63
N THR A 111 -4.63 22.35 15.91
CA THR A 111 -5.95 22.44 16.56
C THR A 111 -6.57 23.82 16.31
N PHE A 112 -7.82 23.84 15.86
CA PHE A 112 -8.59 25.03 15.47
C PHE A 112 -8.12 25.77 14.20
N GLU A 113 -7.20 25.20 13.45
CA GLU A 113 -6.83 25.74 12.13
C GLU A 113 -7.91 25.41 11.09
N HIS A 114 -8.23 26.39 10.24
CA HIS A 114 -9.18 26.20 9.13
C HIS A 114 -8.44 25.91 7.82
N PRO A 115 -9.03 25.10 6.93
CA PRO A 115 -8.44 24.82 5.63
C PRO A 115 -8.17 26.07 4.81
N SER A 116 -6.93 26.23 4.38
CA SER A 116 -6.49 27.32 3.52
C SER A 116 -6.96 27.14 2.07
N LYS A 117 -6.75 28.13 1.23
CA LYS A 117 -6.96 28.00 -0.22
C LYS A 117 -6.05 26.93 -0.83
N ILE A 118 -4.84 26.78 -0.31
CA ILE A 118 -3.87 25.77 -0.76
C ILE A 118 -4.40 24.35 -0.44
N ASP A 119 -4.96 24.15 0.75
CA ASP A 119 -5.53 22.84 1.12
C ASP A 119 -6.68 22.44 0.20
N LYS A 120 -7.56 23.38 -0.14
CA LYS A 120 -8.65 23.16 -1.09
C LYS A 120 -8.14 22.80 -2.48
N GLN A 121 -7.13 23.51 -2.96
CA GLN A 121 -6.49 23.23 -4.24
C GLN A 121 -5.85 21.81 -4.25
N ILE A 122 -5.16 21.41 -3.18
CA ILE A 122 -4.60 20.08 -3.06
C ILE A 122 -5.69 19.00 -3.14
N VAL A 123 -6.85 19.22 -2.50
CA VAL A 123 -7.99 18.30 -2.57
C VAL A 123 -8.51 18.19 -4.01
N ASP A 124 -8.70 19.32 -4.70
CA ASP A 124 -9.17 19.33 -6.10
C ASP A 124 -8.17 18.58 -7.00
N GLU A 125 -6.87 18.83 -6.86
CA GLU A 125 -5.82 18.10 -7.59
C GLU A 125 -5.83 16.58 -7.30
N CYS A 126 -6.08 16.17 -6.04
CA CYS A 126 -6.19 14.77 -5.70
C CYS A 126 -7.42 14.10 -6.31
N LEU A 127 -8.56 14.79 -6.33
CA LEU A 127 -9.79 14.31 -6.98
C LEU A 127 -9.61 14.15 -8.50
N GLU A 128 -8.90 15.08 -9.13
CA GLU A 128 -8.55 14.99 -10.55
C GLU A 128 -7.62 13.80 -10.82
N LYS A 129 -6.57 13.62 -10.02
CA LYS A 129 -5.62 12.49 -10.15
C LYS A 129 -6.28 11.12 -10.09
N VAL A 130 -7.31 10.97 -9.26
CA VAL A 130 -8.05 9.70 -9.17
C VAL A 130 -9.26 9.63 -10.11
N GLY A 131 -9.51 10.67 -10.93
CA GLY A 131 -10.52 10.69 -11.98
C GLY A 131 -11.96 10.81 -11.47
N ILE A 132 -12.20 11.48 -10.33
CA ILE A 132 -13.55 11.65 -9.75
C ILE A 132 -13.88 13.13 -9.41
N SER A 133 -13.22 14.09 -10.03
CA SER A 133 -13.48 15.52 -9.80
C SER A 133 -14.93 15.92 -10.06
N TYR A 134 -15.63 15.22 -10.97
CA TYR A 134 -17.06 15.42 -11.26
C TYR A 134 -17.99 15.06 -10.10
N LEU A 135 -17.52 14.28 -9.09
CA LEU A 135 -18.27 13.86 -7.90
C LEU A 135 -17.99 14.73 -6.67
N THR A 136 -17.22 15.79 -6.79
CA THR A 136 -16.72 16.61 -5.66
C THR A 136 -17.82 16.99 -4.65
N LYS A 137 -19.04 17.31 -5.13
CA LYS A 137 -20.18 17.73 -4.32
C LYS A 137 -21.14 16.60 -3.95
N ASP A 138 -20.95 15.41 -4.51
CA ASP A 138 -21.82 14.28 -4.26
C ASP A 138 -21.62 13.74 -2.85
N GLN A 139 -22.68 13.16 -2.29
CA GLN A 139 -22.59 12.51 -0.99
C GLN A 139 -21.79 11.21 -1.10
N TYR A 140 -20.80 11.06 -0.24
CA TYR A 140 -19.93 9.89 -0.19
C TYR A 140 -20.70 8.57 -0.07
N ASN A 141 -21.81 8.57 0.69
CA ASN A 141 -22.62 7.38 0.92
C ASN A 141 -23.37 6.89 -0.33
N ASN A 142 -23.57 7.75 -1.33
CA ASN A 142 -24.25 7.42 -2.58
C ASN A 142 -23.30 6.86 -3.65
N LEU A 143 -22.01 6.81 -3.38
CA LEU A 143 -21.00 6.36 -4.34
C LEU A 143 -21.01 4.84 -4.51
N SER A 144 -20.65 4.38 -5.71
CA SER A 144 -20.31 2.99 -5.95
C SER A 144 -19.03 2.57 -5.18
N GLY A 145 -18.79 1.26 -5.03
CA GLY A 145 -17.60 0.75 -4.35
C GLY A 145 -16.29 1.30 -4.94
N GLY A 146 -16.18 1.29 -6.28
CA GLY A 146 -15.00 1.84 -6.96
C GLY A 146 -14.82 3.35 -6.77
N GLN A 147 -15.91 4.13 -6.80
CA GLN A 147 -15.88 5.57 -6.53
C GLN A 147 -15.49 5.87 -5.09
N ARG A 148 -16.00 5.10 -4.11
CA ARG A 148 -15.58 5.20 -2.71
C ARG A 148 -14.09 4.92 -2.56
N GLN A 149 -13.60 3.87 -3.17
CA GLN A 149 -12.18 3.52 -3.09
C GLN A 149 -11.28 4.60 -3.69
N ARG A 150 -11.65 5.17 -4.85
CA ARG A 150 -10.96 6.32 -5.43
C ARG A 150 -10.97 7.54 -4.50
N THR A 151 -12.08 7.79 -3.81
CA THR A 151 -12.20 8.86 -2.81
C THR A 151 -11.24 8.62 -1.62
N LEU A 152 -11.14 7.37 -1.13
CA LEU A 152 -10.21 7.03 -0.05
C LEU A 152 -8.75 7.17 -0.48
N ILE A 153 -8.42 6.81 -1.74
CA ILE A 153 -7.08 7.03 -2.29
C ILE A 153 -6.80 8.54 -2.40
N ALA A 154 -7.75 9.35 -2.91
CA ALA A 154 -7.60 10.81 -2.95
C ALA A 154 -7.36 11.40 -1.55
N ARG A 155 -8.07 10.92 -0.52
CA ARG A 155 -7.86 11.31 0.89
C ARG A 155 -6.44 10.98 1.34
N ALA A 156 -5.93 9.79 1.01
CA ALA A 156 -4.58 9.39 1.36
C ALA A 156 -3.52 10.20 0.59
N LEU A 157 -3.78 10.57 -0.66
CA LEU A 157 -2.91 11.45 -1.46
C LEU A 157 -2.91 12.89 -0.96
N ALA A 158 -4.03 13.37 -0.39
CA ALA A 158 -4.13 14.73 0.15
C ALA A 158 -3.18 14.98 1.34
N VAL A 159 -2.73 13.93 2.02
CA VAL A 159 -1.64 14.01 3.02
C VAL A 159 -0.30 14.40 2.37
N GLN A 160 -0.17 14.31 1.04
CA GLN A 160 1.08 14.44 0.28
C GLN A 160 2.14 13.45 0.82
N PRO A 161 1.85 12.14 0.75
CA PRO A 161 2.64 11.12 1.42
C PRO A 161 3.98 10.86 0.71
N ASP A 162 4.98 10.46 1.52
CA ASP A 162 6.22 9.88 1.03
C ASP A 162 6.04 8.39 0.68
N ILE A 163 5.14 7.71 1.42
CA ILE A 163 4.74 6.31 1.17
C ILE A 163 3.21 6.21 1.19
N LEU A 164 2.63 5.69 0.10
CA LEU A 164 1.21 5.35 0.02
C LEU A 164 1.03 3.85 0.31
N ILE A 165 0.22 3.53 1.30
CA ILE A 165 -0.11 2.16 1.69
C ILE A 165 -1.56 1.89 1.34
N LEU A 166 -1.80 0.84 0.55
CA LEU A 166 -3.11 0.41 0.08
C LEU A 166 -3.37 -1.00 0.60
N ASP A 167 -4.27 -1.13 1.59
CA ASP A 167 -4.56 -2.41 2.24
C ASP A 167 -5.80 -3.05 1.61
N GLU A 168 -5.59 -4.03 0.73
CA GLU A 168 -6.60 -4.75 -0.06
C GLU A 168 -7.57 -3.81 -0.82
N PRO A 169 -7.07 -2.84 -1.61
CA PRO A 169 -7.89 -1.77 -2.18
C PRO A 169 -8.91 -2.26 -3.20
N THR A 170 -8.74 -3.43 -3.77
CA THR A 170 -9.60 -4.02 -4.81
C THR A 170 -10.65 -4.98 -4.25
N ASN A 171 -10.66 -5.21 -2.93
CA ASN A 171 -11.52 -6.21 -2.32
C ASN A 171 -13.02 -5.90 -2.53
N GLY A 172 -13.76 -6.89 -3.00
CA GLY A 172 -15.21 -6.79 -3.24
C GLY A 172 -15.62 -5.98 -4.48
N MET A 173 -14.67 -5.68 -5.38
CA MET A 173 -14.96 -5.00 -6.65
C MET A 173 -15.32 -5.99 -7.76
N ASP A 174 -16.11 -5.52 -8.72
CA ASP A 174 -16.28 -6.20 -10.00
C ASP A 174 -14.98 -6.12 -10.83
N THR A 175 -14.85 -7.00 -11.83
CA THR A 175 -13.64 -7.11 -12.64
C THR A 175 -13.26 -5.81 -13.36
N PRO A 176 -14.17 -5.03 -13.99
CA PRO A 176 -13.81 -3.78 -14.63
C PRO A 176 -13.29 -2.73 -13.64
N SER A 177 -13.94 -2.57 -12.48
CA SER A 177 -13.54 -1.63 -11.43
C SER A 177 -12.19 -2.01 -10.82
N HIS A 178 -11.94 -3.31 -10.64
CA HIS A 178 -10.70 -3.88 -10.14
C HIS A 178 -9.52 -3.51 -11.05
N HIS A 179 -9.59 -3.82 -12.35
CA HIS A 179 -8.53 -3.48 -13.31
C HIS A 179 -8.30 -1.97 -13.38
N SER A 180 -9.39 -1.18 -13.50
CA SER A 180 -9.31 0.28 -13.56
C SER A 180 -8.66 0.90 -12.31
N LEU A 181 -8.77 0.25 -11.14
CA LEU A 181 -8.11 0.70 -9.91
C LEU A 181 -6.62 0.34 -9.90
N LEU A 182 -6.25 -0.87 -10.35
CA LEU A 182 -4.84 -1.26 -10.48
C LEU A 182 -4.10 -0.39 -11.49
N ASP A 183 -4.75 -0.04 -12.61
CA ASP A 183 -4.19 0.90 -13.60
C ASP A 183 -3.93 2.27 -12.97
N LEU A 184 -4.89 2.80 -12.18
CA LEU A 184 -4.69 4.05 -11.44
C LEU A 184 -3.50 3.96 -10.49
N ILE A 185 -3.36 2.88 -9.73
CA ILE A 185 -2.26 2.69 -8.78
C ILE A 185 -0.91 2.66 -9.51
N ASN A 186 -0.84 1.94 -10.64
CA ASN A 186 0.34 1.91 -11.49
C ASN A 186 0.68 3.30 -12.06
N GLN A 187 -0.32 4.05 -12.51
CA GLN A 187 -0.14 5.43 -12.97
C GLN A 187 0.39 6.35 -11.87
N LEU A 188 -0.18 6.28 -10.66
CA LEU A 188 0.29 7.07 -9.51
C LEU A 188 1.76 6.77 -9.17
N HIS A 189 2.19 5.50 -9.27
CA HIS A 189 3.59 5.13 -9.07
C HIS A 189 4.49 5.71 -10.16
N ASN A 190 4.13 5.52 -11.43
CA ASN A 190 4.98 5.89 -12.56
C ASN A 190 5.10 7.42 -12.73
N ASP A 191 3.99 8.16 -12.67
CA ASP A 191 3.96 9.60 -12.95
C ASP A 191 4.55 10.46 -11.84
N LYS A 192 4.42 10.00 -10.60
CA LYS A 192 4.84 10.76 -9.40
C LYS A 192 6.05 10.18 -8.69
N HIS A 193 6.58 9.07 -9.18
CA HIS A 193 7.62 8.32 -8.48
C HIS A 193 7.27 8.08 -7.00
N LEU A 194 5.98 7.85 -6.73
CA LEU A 194 5.47 7.64 -5.38
C LEU A 194 5.88 6.24 -4.89
N THR A 195 6.42 6.18 -3.68
CA THR A 195 6.65 4.89 -3.04
C THR A 195 5.30 4.28 -2.64
N ILE A 196 5.01 3.06 -3.11
CA ILE A 196 3.73 2.39 -2.86
C ILE A 196 3.96 1.03 -2.22
N ILE A 197 3.14 0.72 -1.20
CA ILE A 197 2.99 -0.63 -0.65
C ILE A 197 1.56 -1.07 -0.94
N LEU A 198 1.42 -2.07 -1.82
CA LEU A 198 0.14 -2.67 -2.18
C LEU A 198 -0.02 -4.00 -1.45
N VAL A 199 -1.01 -4.08 -0.57
CA VAL A 199 -1.38 -5.34 0.09
C VAL A 199 -2.51 -5.98 -0.69
N SER A 200 -2.32 -7.23 -1.06
CA SER A 200 -3.37 -8.04 -1.69
C SER A 200 -3.27 -9.49 -1.22
N HIS A 201 -4.42 -10.16 -1.14
CA HIS A 201 -4.45 -11.62 -1.02
C HIS A 201 -4.44 -12.31 -2.39
N LEU A 202 -4.65 -11.55 -3.48
CA LEU A 202 -4.56 -12.03 -4.85
C LEU A 202 -3.11 -11.85 -5.35
N LEU A 203 -2.43 -12.97 -5.57
CA LEU A 203 -1.05 -12.96 -6.08
C LEU A 203 -0.94 -12.27 -7.44
N SER A 204 -1.97 -12.41 -8.31
CA SER A 204 -2.02 -11.80 -9.63
C SER A 204 -1.96 -10.27 -9.60
N ASP A 205 -2.60 -9.63 -8.62
CA ASP A 205 -2.63 -8.17 -8.48
C ASP A 205 -1.24 -7.60 -8.23
N VAL A 206 -0.43 -8.39 -7.52
CA VAL A 206 0.92 -7.99 -7.13
C VAL A 206 1.93 -8.42 -8.19
N ALA A 207 1.81 -9.65 -8.70
CA ALA A 207 2.81 -10.24 -9.58
C ALA A 207 3.13 -9.40 -10.82
N ASN A 208 2.13 -8.75 -11.40
CA ASN A 208 2.26 -8.01 -12.66
C ASN A 208 2.39 -6.49 -12.48
N GLY A 209 2.29 -6.00 -11.23
CA GLY A 209 2.31 -4.56 -10.95
C GLY A 209 3.56 -4.08 -10.20
N VAL A 210 4.22 -4.95 -9.43
CA VAL A 210 5.28 -4.52 -8.52
C VAL A 210 6.66 -5.03 -8.92
N LYS A 211 7.71 -4.35 -8.43
CA LYS A 211 9.10 -4.77 -8.64
C LYS A 211 9.66 -5.57 -7.47
N LYS A 212 9.13 -5.36 -6.28
CA LYS A 212 9.55 -6.03 -5.05
C LYS A 212 8.36 -6.66 -4.37
N MET A 213 8.58 -7.75 -3.66
CA MET A 213 7.54 -8.48 -2.96
C MET A 213 7.97 -8.80 -1.53
N ILE A 214 7.02 -8.68 -0.63
CA ILE A 214 7.06 -9.26 0.72
C ILE A 214 6.09 -10.42 0.72
N LEU A 215 6.56 -11.62 1.00
CA LEU A 215 5.75 -12.81 1.24
C LEU A 215 5.79 -13.13 2.73
N LEU A 216 4.65 -13.06 3.37
CA LEU A 216 4.53 -13.16 4.83
C LEU A 216 3.55 -14.25 5.24
N GLU A 217 4.00 -15.17 6.10
CA GLU A 217 3.22 -16.09 6.89
C GLU A 217 3.79 -16.14 8.32
N LYS A 218 3.07 -16.73 9.28
CA LYS A 218 3.45 -16.68 10.72
C LYS A 218 4.89 -17.01 11.03
N ASN A 219 5.46 -18.01 10.36
CA ASN A 219 6.84 -18.47 10.57
C ASN A 219 7.68 -18.37 9.30
N TYR A 220 7.17 -17.66 8.28
CA TYR A 220 7.83 -17.56 6.99
C TYR A 220 7.80 -16.12 6.49
N PHE A 221 8.98 -15.64 6.14
CA PHE A 221 9.16 -14.28 5.64
C PHE A 221 10.19 -14.27 4.51
N GLN A 222 9.80 -13.71 3.38
CA GLN A 222 10.70 -13.42 2.27
C GLN A 222 10.50 -11.98 1.81
N PHE A 223 11.59 -11.32 1.45
CA PHE A 223 11.59 -9.98 0.85
C PHE A 223 12.67 -9.87 -0.21
N GLY A 224 12.34 -9.42 -1.39
CA GLY A 224 13.29 -9.26 -2.49
C GLY A 224 12.63 -8.76 -3.76
N ASN A 225 13.35 -8.85 -4.88
CA ASN A 225 12.75 -8.64 -6.18
C ASN A 225 11.69 -9.71 -6.43
N ILE A 226 10.68 -9.36 -7.23
CA ILE A 226 9.57 -10.27 -7.48
C ILE A 226 10.02 -11.60 -8.07
N GLU A 227 11.02 -11.58 -8.96
CA GLU A 227 11.61 -12.76 -9.60
C GLU A 227 12.20 -13.74 -8.60
N ASP A 228 12.77 -13.23 -7.49
CA ASP A 228 13.39 -14.05 -6.45
C ASP A 228 12.38 -14.59 -5.45
N VAL A 229 11.33 -13.82 -5.15
CA VAL A 229 10.34 -14.15 -4.10
C VAL A 229 9.19 -14.97 -4.66
N LEU A 230 8.72 -14.67 -5.88
CA LEU A 230 7.59 -15.34 -6.52
C LEU A 230 8.03 -16.67 -7.16
N SER A 231 8.27 -17.68 -6.32
CA SER A 231 8.61 -19.03 -6.76
C SER A 231 7.60 -20.05 -6.26
N GLU A 232 7.47 -21.17 -6.95
CA GLU A 232 6.59 -22.28 -6.53
C GLU A 232 6.93 -22.79 -5.12
N GLU A 233 8.24 -22.83 -4.79
CA GLU A 233 8.74 -23.25 -3.50
C GLU A 233 8.32 -22.29 -2.38
N ASN A 234 8.57 -21.00 -2.55
CA ASN A 234 8.20 -19.96 -1.60
C ASN A 234 6.68 -19.89 -1.37
N LEU A 235 5.89 -20.00 -2.45
CA LEU A 235 4.43 -20.01 -2.37
C LEU A 235 3.91 -21.26 -1.65
N LYS A 236 4.52 -22.42 -1.90
CA LYS A 236 4.17 -23.66 -1.21
C LYS A 236 4.42 -23.55 0.30
N GLU A 237 5.55 -22.97 0.69
CA GLU A 237 5.91 -22.74 2.09
C GLU A 237 4.92 -21.77 2.78
N ALA A 238 4.60 -20.65 2.11
CA ALA A 238 3.75 -19.61 2.68
C ALA A 238 2.25 -19.98 2.72
N TYR A 239 1.76 -20.71 1.73
CA TYR A 239 0.33 -21.01 1.61
C TYR A 239 -0.02 -22.46 1.93
N SER A 240 0.96 -23.33 2.20
CA SER A 240 0.77 -24.78 2.41
C SER A 240 -0.01 -25.46 1.26
N SER A 241 0.12 -24.93 0.05
CA SER A 241 -0.56 -25.37 -1.17
C SER A 241 0.41 -25.38 -2.34
N GLU A 242 0.18 -26.24 -3.32
CA GLU A 242 1.00 -26.26 -4.52
C GLU A 242 0.54 -25.20 -5.52
N PHE A 243 1.49 -24.45 -6.06
CA PHE A 243 1.27 -23.44 -7.09
C PHE A 243 2.05 -23.79 -8.35
N SER A 244 1.61 -23.27 -9.48
CA SER A 244 2.38 -23.18 -10.70
C SER A 244 2.58 -21.70 -11.03
N VAL A 245 3.83 -21.30 -11.23
CA VAL A 245 4.22 -19.94 -11.59
C VAL A 245 4.83 -19.97 -12.98
N ASN A 246 4.15 -19.37 -13.95
CA ASN A 246 4.60 -19.31 -15.33
C ASN A 246 4.74 -17.85 -15.76
N LEU A 247 5.79 -17.54 -16.50
CA LEU A 247 5.98 -16.25 -17.17
C LEU A 247 5.63 -16.42 -18.65
N ILE A 248 4.49 -15.85 -19.07
CA ILE A 248 3.97 -15.96 -20.44
C ILE A 248 3.81 -14.56 -21.01
N ALA A 249 4.44 -14.28 -22.12
CA ALA A 249 4.43 -12.96 -22.77
C ALA A 249 4.81 -11.79 -21.85
N GLY A 250 5.64 -12.02 -20.83
CA GLY A 250 6.06 -11.01 -19.86
C GLY A 250 5.12 -10.83 -18.65
N GLU A 251 4.06 -11.64 -18.56
CA GLU A 251 3.13 -11.64 -17.43
C GLU A 251 3.23 -12.93 -16.60
N TYR A 252 3.18 -12.80 -15.28
CA TYR A 252 3.11 -13.94 -14.38
C TYR A 252 1.68 -14.50 -14.34
N ILE A 253 1.57 -15.79 -14.65
CA ILE A 253 0.33 -16.57 -14.50
C ILE A 253 0.53 -17.54 -13.34
N ILE A 254 -0.27 -17.34 -12.29
CA ILE A 254 -0.18 -18.13 -11.07
C ILE A 254 -1.45 -18.95 -10.92
N THR A 255 -1.30 -20.26 -10.82
CA THR A 255 -2.42 -21.19 -10.63
C THR A 255 -2.19 -22.06 -9.42
N SER A 256 -3.20 -22.22 -8.56
CA SER A 256 -3.15 -23.18 -7.47
C SER A 256 -3.48 -24.60 -7.99
N LYS A 257 -2.65 -25.57 -7.66
CA LYS A 257 -2.91 -26.98 -7.94
C LYS A 257 -3.77 -27.53 -6.80
N HIS A 258 -5.09 -27.59 -7.00
CA HIS A 258 -5.92 -28.35 -6.06
C HIS A 258 -5.58 -29.84 -6.18
N ARG A 259 -5.20 -30.47 -5.06
CA ARG A 259 -5.25 -31.94 -4.97
C ARG A 259 -6.71 -32.32 -4.94
N ASN A 260 -7.21 -33.00 -5.99
CA ASN A 260 -8.47 -33.77 -5.96
C ASN A 260 -8.36 -34.91 -4.96
#